data_68d5e270a2b713317c3696496f34ee0f
#
_entry.id   68d5e270a2b713317c3696496f34ee0f
#
_cell.length_a   1.000
_cell.length_b   1.000
_cell.length_c   1.000
_cell.angle_alpha   90.00
_cell.angle_beta   90.00
_cell.angle_gamma   90.00
#
_symmetry.space_group_name_H-M   'P 1'
#
loop_
_entity.id
_entity.type
_entity.pdbx_description
1 polymer ?
#
loop_
_entity_poly.entity_id
_entity_poly.type
_entity_poly.pdbx_seq_one_letter_code
_entity_poly.pdbx_strand_id
1 'polypeptide(L)'
;MTDKELENMAREAAEAIGRDMKTNKFVSGEMQFTDLTNASYFIKTYGNIIRYCITWNKFLFWNDTCWEIDNRGRVEELIPIFVHQVYRSLRFIQDRFQQESFEKHLIKSESFRRLQAIAGILKMSKEIKVEDWELDSDNYLFNVENLTLNLRTGKAREPNTKHLITKKSNFIYDKTADCPVWKMFLM
;
A
#
# COMPACT_ATOMS: atom_id res chain seq x y z
N MET A 1 -10.94 2.95 -0.88
CA MET A 1 -10.64 1.49 -0.87
C MET A 1 -11.33 0.83 0.29
N THR A 2 -12.05 -0.26 0.04
CA THR A 2 -12.87 -1.01 1.00
C THR A 2 -12.06 -2.17 1.61
N ASP A 3 -12.48 -2.66 2.79
CA ASP A 3 -11.85 -3.82 3.44
C ASP A 3 -11.87 -5.06 2.53
N LYS A 4 -12.95 -5.23 1.73
CA LYS A 4 -13.07 -6.31 0.76
C LYS A 4 -12.03 -6.24 -0.35
N GLU A 5 -11.68 -5.05 -0.81
CA GLU A 5 -10.61 -4.86 -1.81
C GLU A 5 -9.24 -5.20 -1.21
N LEU A 6 -8.99 -4.80 0.03
CA LEU A 6 -7.76 -5.14 0.77
C LEU A 6 -7.61 -6.64 0.99
N GLU A 7 -8.69 -7.33 1.35
CA GLU A 7 -8.71 -8.80 1.47
C GLU A 7 -8.48 -9.50 0.13
N ASN A 8 -9.05 -8.97 -0.97
CA ASN A 8 -8.80 -9.51 -2.31
C ASN A 8 -7.33 -9.37 -2.71
N MET A 9 -6.69 -8.23 -2.43
CA MET A 9 -5.26 -8.03 -2.66
C MET A 9 -4.42 -9.07 -1.89
N ALA A 10 -4.76 -9.32 -0.62
CA ALA A 10 -4.07 -10.35 0.18
C ALA A 10 -4.26 -11.77 -0.40
N ARG A 11 -5.45 -12.07 -0.92
CA ARG A 11 -5.73 -13.36 -1.58
C ARG A 11 -4.92 -13.54 -2.85
N GLU A 12 -4.84 -12.52 -3.69
CA GLU A 12 -4.02 -12.54 -4.91
C GLU A 12 -2.54 -12.69 -4.59
N ALA A 13 -2.08 -12.04 -3.51
CA ALA A 13 -0.72 -12.20 -3.01
C ALA A 13 -0.45 -13.64 -2.57
N ALA A 14 -1.37 -14.29 -1.85
CA ALA A 14 -1.22 -15.69 -1.45
C ALA A 14 -1.09 -16.62 -2.66
N GLU A 15 -1.80 -16.34 -3.76
CA GLU A 15 -1.65 -17.08 -5.01
C GLU A 15 -0.30 -16.82 -5.70
N ALA A 16 0.19 -15.56 -5.66
CA ALA A 16 1.50 -15.23 -6.19
C ALA A 16 2.62 -15.91 -5.39
N ILE A 17 2.54 -15.90 -4.06
CA ILE A 17 3.45 -16.62 -3.16
C ILE A 17 3.42 -18.13 -3.49
N GLY A 18 2.23 -18.70 -3.68
CA GLY A 18 2.08 -20.09 -4.06
C GLY A 18 2.74 -20.44 -5.42
N ARG A 19 2.70 -19.53 -6.39
CA ARG A 19 3.41 -19.68 -7.66
C ARG A 19 4.93 -19.63 -7.49
N ASP A 20 5.43 -18.68 -6.67
CA ASP A 20 6.86 -18.57 -6.35
C ASP A 20 7.37 -19.84 -5.65
N MET A 21 6.57 -20.45 -4.78
CA MET A 21 6.88 -21.72 -4.13
C MET A 21 7.00 -22.88 -5.12
N LYS A 22 6.12 -22.95 -6.14
CA LYS A 22 6.19 -23.97 -7.20
C LYS A 22 7.44 -23.85 -8.06
N THR A 23 7.99 -22.65 -8.24
CA THR A 23 9.19 -22.42 -9.06
C THR A 23 10.51 -22.76 -8.38
N ASN A 24 10.49 -23.50 -7.27
CA ASN A 24 11.66 -23.96 -6.53
C ASN A 24 12.55 -22.87 -5.90
N LYS A 25 12.14 -21.61 -5.87
CA LYS A 25 12.93 -20.54 -5.24
C LYS A 25 13.16 -20.79 -3.73
N PHE A 26 12.23 -21.48 -3.07
CA PHE A 26 12.39 -21.91 -1.69
C PHE A 26 13.28 -23.14 -1.55
N VAL A 27 13.31 -24.03 -2.56
CA VAL A 27 14.11 -25.25 -2.56
C VAL A 27 15.59 -24.95 -2.84
N SER A 28 15.87 -23.95 -3.70
CA SER A 28 17.24 -23.51 -4.02
C SER A 28 17.91 -22.72 -2.88
N GLY A 29 17.22 -22.46 -1.78
CA GLY A 29 17.73 -21.62 -0.69
C GLY A 29 17.70 -20.11 -0.97
N GLU A 30 17.18 -19.69 -2.11
CA GLU A 30 17.05 -18.28 -2.50
C GLU A 30 16.00 -17.54 -1.65
N MET A 31 15.02 -18.28 -1.13
CA MET A 31 13.99 -17.72 -0.23
C MET A 31 13.84 -18.58 1.02
N GLN A 32 13.76 -17.92 2.16
CA GLN A 32 13.53 -18.55 3.45
C GLN A 32 12.22 -18.04 4.07
N PHE A 33 11.59 -18.86 4.90
CA PHE A 33 10.41 -18.49 5.67
C PHE A 33 10.82 -17.62 6.87
N THR A 34 10.85 -16.30 6.68
CA THR A 34 11.26 -15.32 7.66
C THR A 34 10.30 -14.14 7.73
N ASP A 35 10.40 -13.33 8.79
CA ASP A 35 9.63 -12.08 8.89
C ASP A 35 10.01 -11.10 7.78
N LEU A 36 11.27 -11.14 7.32
CA LEU A 36 11.73 -10.34 6.18
C LEU A 36 11.02 -10.74 4.88
N THR A 37 10.85 -12.05 4.65
CA THR A 37 10.11 -12.56 3.50
C THR A 37 8.64 -12.17 3.57
N ASN A 38 8.02 -12.29 4.75
CA ASN A 38 6.64 -11.83 4.94
C ASN A 38 6.49 -10.34 4.66
N ALA A 39 7.40 -9.50 5.17
CA ALA A 39 7.40 -8.06 4.90
C ALA A 39 7.60 -7.74 3.40
N SER A 40 8.49 -8.46 2.71
CA SER A 40 8.70 -8.29 1.27
C SER A 40 7.44 -8.57 0.46
N TYR A 41 6.72 -9.65 0.75
CA TYR A 41 5.46 -9.96 0.08
C TYR A 41 4.35 -8.96 0.47
N PHE A 42 4.32 -8.52 1.72
CA PHE A 42 3.40 -7.47 2.15
C PHE A 42 3.61 -6.19 1.34
N ILE A 43 4.86 -5.76 1.15
CA ILE A 43 5.21 -4.58 0.35
C ILE A 43 4.82 -4.78 -1.11
N LYS A 44 5.09 -5.93 -1.71
CA LYS A 44 4.66 -6.23 -3.08
C LYS A 44 3.15 -6.11 -3.25
N THR A 45 2.39 -6.47 -2.21
CA THR A 45 0.92 -6.43 -2.21
C THR A 45 0.39 -5.02 -2.01
N TYR A 46 0.85 -4.36 -0.95
CA TYR A 46 0.27 -3.10 -0.47
C TYR A 46 1.16 -1.88 -0.69
N GLY A 47 2.38 -2.04 -1.21
CA GLY A 47 3.33 -0.94 -1.35
C GLY A 47 2.87 0.21 -2.24
N ASN A 48 1.86 0.00 -3.09
CA ASN A 48 1.27 1.08 -3.89
C ASN A 48 0.34 1.99 -3.07
N ILE A 49 -0.18 1.50 -1.94
CA ILE A 49 -1.20 2.18 -1.13
C ILE A 49 -0.75 2.49 0.28
N ILE A 50 0.49 2.16 0.63
CA ILE A 50 1.11 2.52 1.91
C ILE A 50 2.40 3.27 1.68
N ARG A 51 2.70 4.22 2.57
CA ARG A 51 4.01 4.89 2.70
C ARG A 51 4.35 5.00 4.18
N TYR A 52 5.63 5.19 4.46
CA TYR A 52 6.11 5.51 5.79
C TYR A 52 6.91 6.80 5.74
N CYS A 53 6.38 7.86 6.32
CA CYS A 53 7.08 9.13 6.43
C CYS A 53 8.04 9.07 7.62
N ILE A 54 9.34 9.17 7.34
CA ILE A 54 10.40 9.04 8.34
C ILE A 54 10.34 10.18 9.33
N THR A 55 10.26 11.41 8.82
CA THR A 55 10.23 12.65 9.62
C THR A 55 9.06 12.67 10.59
N TRP A 56 7.89 12.22 10.15
CA TRP A 56 6.68 12.19 10.99
C TRP A 56 6.59 10.94 11.87
N ASN A 57 7.42 9.92 11.59
CA ASN A 57 7.31 8.59 12.22
C ASN A 57 5.91 8.00 12.11
N LYS A 58 5.28 8.12 10.93
CA LYS A 58 3.90 7.73 10.66
C LYS A 58 3.79 6.97 9.36
N PHE A 59 2.90 5.97 9.36
CA PHE A 59 2.42 5.41 8.11
C PHE A 59 1.44 6.40 7.45
N LEU A 60 1.42 6.36 6.13
CA LEU A 60 0.45 7.01 5.28
C LEU A 60 -0.31 5.93 4.52
N PHE A 61 -1.59 6.17 4.31
CA PHE A 61 -2.48 5.28 3.59
C PHE A 61 -3.16 6.03 2.44
N TRP A 62 -3.25 5.39 1.28
CA TRP A 62 -3.90 5.97 0.10
C TRP A 62 -5.42 5.82 0.18
N ASN A 63 -6.16 6.92 0.06
CA ASN A 63 -7.63 6.95 0.13
C ASN A 63 -8.33 7.07 -1.21
N ASP A 64 -7.68 6.64 -2.30
CA ASP A 64 -8.09 6.75 -3.71
C ASP A 64 -7.92 8.15 -4.32
N THR A 65 -7.66 9.18 -3.52
CA THR A 65 -7.47 10.57 -3.99
C THR A 65 -6.15 11.17 -3.51
N CYS A 66 -5.82 10.99 -2.25
CA CYS A 66 -4.59 11.53 -1.63
C CYS A 66 -4.05 10.60 -0.55
N TRP A 67 -2.84 10.89 -0.09
CA TRP A 67 -2.23 10.22 1.05
C TRP A 67 -2.73 10.81 2.35
N GLU A 68 -3.19 9.98 3.26
CA GLU A 68 -3.63 10.36 4.60
C GLU A 68 -2.71 9.75 5.64
N ILE A 69 -2.46 10.48 6.75
CA ILE A 69 -1.77 9.90 7.90
C ILE A 69 -2.64 8.78 8.46
N ASP A 70 -2.06 7.61 8.60
CA ASP A 70 -2.73 6.45 9.19
C ASP A 70 -2.83 6.60 10.71
N ASN A 71 -3.78 7.42 11.15
CA ASN A 71 -4.07 7.61 12.58
C ASN A 71 -4.91 6.48 13.18
N ARG A 72 -5.42 5.56 12.34
CA ARG A 72 -6.26 4.45 12.77
C ARG A 72 -5.51 3.13 12.90
N GLY A 73 -4.23 3.09 12.44
CA GLY A 73 -3.42 1.87 12.47
C GLY A 73 -3.82 0.83 11.42
N ARG A 74 -4.40 1.26 10.29
CA ARG A 74 -4.81 0.35 9.19
C ARG A 74 -3.67 -0.50 8.67
N VAL A 75 -2.46 0.07 8.59
CA VAL A 75 -1.29 -0.68 8.12
C VAL A 75 -0.95 -1.81 9.07
N GLU A 76 -0.98 -1.54 10.39
CA GLU A 76 -0.76 -2.55 11.40
C GLU A 76 -1.87 -3.61 11.42
N GLU A 77 -3.13 -3.22 11.18
CA GLU A 77 -4.28 -4.15 11.06
C GLU A 77 -4.17 -5.06 9.84
N LEU A 78 -3.60 -4.56 8.72
CA LEU A 78 -3.39 -5.36 7.52
C LEU A 78 -2.36 -6.47 7.68
N ILE A 79 -1.38 -6.33 8.59
CA ILE A 79 -0.31 -7.32 8.76
C ILE A 79 -0.85 -8.70 9.17
N PRO A 80 -1.66 -8.84 10.25
CA PRO A 80 -2.23 -10.13 10.61
C PRO A 80 -3.18 -10.68 9.55
N ILE A 81 -3.97 -9.82 8.90
CA ILE A 81 -4.86 -10.22 7.80
C ILE A 81 -4.03 -10.84 6.66
N PHE A 82 -2.94 -10.19 6.28
CA PHE A 82 -2.03 -10.68 5.26
C PHE A 82 -1.39 -12.02 5.65
N VAL A 83 -0.82 -12.14 6.85
CA VAL A 83 -0.22 -13.38 7.35
C VAL A 83 -1.24 -14.51 7.30
N HIS A 84 -2.48 -14.26 7.75
CA HIS A 84 -3.56 -15.24 7.70
C HIS A 84 -3.92 -15.65 6.26
N GLN A 85 -3.99 -14.70 5.31
CA GLN A 85 -4.27 -15.04 3.91
C GLN A 85 -3.15 -15.86 3.26
N VAL A 86 -1.89 -15.67 3.69
CA VAL A 86 -0.75 -16.45 3.20
C VAL A 86 -0.89 -17.94 3.48
N TYR A 87 -1.66 -18.36 4.51
CA TYR A 87 -1.99 -19.78 4.72
C TYR A 87 -2.61 -20.45 3.50
N ARG A 88 -3.34 -19.68 2.68
CA ARG A 88 -3.94 -20.22 1.45
C ARG A 88 -2.89 -20.67 0.44
N SER A 89 -1.66 -20.18 0.54
CA SER A 89 -0.57 -20.59 -0.34
C SER A 89 -0.05 -22.01 -0.02
N LEU A 90 -0.32 -22.54 1.17
CA LEU A 90 0.06 -23.91 1.57
C LEU A 90 -0.45 -24.98 0.57
N ARG A 91 -1.63 -24.76 -0.03
CA ARG A 91 -2.22 -25.68 -1.03
C ARG A 91 -1.35 -25.88 -2.29
N PHE A 92 -0.41 -24.97 -2.54
CA PHE A 92 0.46 -25.02 -3.71
C PHE A 92 1.78 -25.78 -3.44
N ILE A 93 2.09 -26.08 -2.17
CA ILE A 93 3.29 -26.81 -1.77
C ILE A 93 2.99 -28.30 -1.87
N GLN A 94 3.71 -29.01 -2.76
CA GLN A 94 3.54 -30.44 -2.97
C GLN A 94 4.37 -31.29 -2.00
N ASP A 95 5.53 -30.79 -1.62
CA ASP A 95 6.39 -31.46 -0.65
C ASP A 95 5.85 -31.31 0.77
N ARG A 96 5.54 -32.43 1.41
CA ARG A 96 4.92 -32.46 2.74
C ARG A 96 5.81 -31.85 3.81
N PHE A 97 7.12 -32.09 3.76
CA PHE A 97 8.05 -31.56 4.74
C PHE A 97 8.14 -30.02 4.66
N GLN A 98 8.20 -29.49 3.43
CA GLN A 98 8.17 -28.05 3.20
C GLN A 98 6.85 -27.45 3.64
N GLN A 99 5.72 -28.11 3.37
CA GLN A 99 4.40 -27.66 3.78
C GLN A 99 4.31 -27.55 5.31
N GLU A 100 4.72 -28.59 6.04
CA GLU A 100 4.74 -28.58 7.51
C GLU A 100 5.67 -27.52 8.08
N SER A 101 6.84 -27.31 7.46
CA SER A 101 7.80 -26.28 7.86
C SER A 101 7.21 -24.86 7.68
N PHE A 102 6.56 -24.62 6.55
CA PHE A 102 5.93 -23.35 6.26
C PHE A 102 4.72 -23.08 7.17
N GLU A 103 3.89 -24.08 7.39
CA GLU A 103 2.77 -23.99 8.33
C GLU A 103 3.24 -23.60 9.73
N LYS A 104 4.27 -24.27 10.24
CA LYS A 104 4.89 -23.92 11.55
C LYS A 104 5.42 -22.49 11.57
N HIS A 105 5.97 -22.01 10.44
CA HIS A 105 6.42 -20.63 10.33
C HIS A 105 5.24 -19.66 10.40
N LEU A 106 4.16 -19.91 9.66
CA LEU A 106 2.97 -19.06 9.64
C LEU A 106 2.32 -18.98 11.05
N ILE A 107 2.14 -20.11 11.72
CA ILE A 107 1.63 -20.15 13.09
C ILE A 107 2.48 -19.27 14.03
N LYS A 108 3.80 -19.35 13.92
CA LYS A 108 4.71 -18.50 14.71
C LYS A 108 4.59 -17.02 14.31
N SER A 109 4.33 -16.73 13.03
CA SER A 109 4.22 -15.36 12.50
C SER A 109 2.98 -14.63 13.02
N GLU A 110 1.96 -15.32 13.51
CA GLU A 110 0.79 -14.74 14.15
C GLU A 110 1.06 -14.20 15.57
N SER A 111 2.23 -14.52 16.16
CA SER A 111 2.57 -13.98 17.47
C SER A 111 2.77 -12.46 17.40
N PHE A 112 2.31 -11.74 18.42
CA PHE A 112 2.41 -10.27 18.52
C PHE A 112 3.84 -9.76 18.24
N ARG A 113 4.85 -10.44 18.81
CA ARG A 113 6.25 -10.07 18.60
C ARG A 113 6.66 -10.11 17.11
N ARG A 114 6.19 -11.11 16.38
CA ARG A 114 6.51 -11.24 14.95
C ARG A 114 5.73 -10.27 14.08
N LEU A 115 4.48 -10.02 14.40
CA LEU A 115 3.70 -8.98 13.71
C LEU A 115 4.35 -7.61 13.90
N GLN A 116 4.85 -7.29 15.11
CA GLN A 116 5.62 -6.07 15.34
C GLN A 116 6.97 -6.08 14.60
N ALA A 117 7.65 -7.22 14.49
CA ALA A 117 8.88 -7.32 13.70
C ALA A 117 8.62 -7.00 12.22
N ILE A 118 7.54 -7.54 11.64
CA ILE A 118 7.12 -7.20 10.27
C ILE A 118 6.88 -5.70 10.16
N ALA A 119 6.09 -5.09 11.06
CA ALA A 119 5.85 -3.64 11.06
C ALA A 119 7.16 -2.83 11.13
N GLY A 120 8.11 -3.27 11.96
CA GLY A 120 9.44 -2.67 12.05
C GLY A 120 10.23 -2.77 10.74
N ILE A 121 10.18 -3.91 10.05
CA ILE A 121 10.83 -4.11 8.76
C ILE A 121 10.21 -3.20 7.69
N LEU A 122 8.87 -3.06 7.69
CA LEU A 122 8.17 -2.15 6.77
C LEU A 122 8.70 -0.72 6.91
N LYS A 123 8.87 -0.23 8.15
CA LYS A 123 9.41 1.12 8.42
C LYS A 123 10.85 1.31 7.91
N MET A 124 11.60 0.24 7.72
CA MET A 124 12.97 0.29 7.19
C MET A 124 13.05 0.14 5.68
N SER A 125 11.96 -0.28 5.02
CA SER A 125 11.96 -0.58 3.58
C SER A 125 12.02 0.67 2.73
N LYS A 126 12.97 0.72 1.80
CA LYS A 126 13.15 1.83 0.85
C LYS A 126 11.96 2.00 -0.11
N GLU A 127 11.22 0.92 -0.40
CA GLU A 127 10.13 0.93 -1.38
C GLU A 127 8.92 1.74 -0.92
N ILE A 128 8.73 1.86 0.39
CA ILE A 128 7.59 2.59 0.95
C ILE A 128 7.99 3.81 1.77
N LYS A 129 9.30 4.04 2.00
CA LYS A 129 9.79 5.24 2.68
C LYS A 129 9.58 6.48 1.85
N VAL A 130 9.23 7.56 2.54
CA VAL A 130 9.18 8.93 2.00
C VAL A 130 9.68 9.89 3.06
N GLU A 131 10.24 11.01 2.61
CA GLU A 131 10.55 12.15 3.46
C GLU A 131 9.42 13.18 3.38
N ASP A 132 9.27 14.02 4.38
CA ASP A 132 8.19 15.02 4.42
C ASP A 132 8.28 16.05 3.28
N TRP A 133 9.50 16.40 2.85
CA TRP A 133 9.72 17.31 1.72
C TRP A 133 9.37 16.72 0.35
N GLU A 134 9.26 15.39 0.23
CA GLU A 134 8.77 14.73 -0.99
C GLU A 134 7.25 14.83 -1.12
N LEU A 135 6.56 14.97 0.03
CA LEU A 135 5.11 15.11 0.06
C LEU A 135 4.70 16.51 -0.40
N ASP A 136 3.64 16.58 -1.21
CA ASP A 136 3.11 17.84 -1.77
C ASP A 136 4.17 18.70 -2.49
N SER A 137 5.23 18.08 -3.03
CA SER A 137 6.38 18.78 -3.62
C SER A 137 6.10 19.46 -4.95
N ASP A 138 5.10 19.00 -5.71
CA ASP A 138 4.69 19.64 -6.96
C ASP A 138 3.58 20.68 -6.73
N ASN A 139 3.97 21.95 -6.64
CA ASN A 139 3.06 23.10 -6.43
C ASN A 139 2.03 23.31 -7.55
N TYR A 140 2.16 22.63 -8.68
CA TYR A 140 1.22 22.75 -9.80
C TYR A 140 0.18 21.64 -9.83
N LEU A 141 0.26 20.68 -8.91
CA LEU A 141 -0.76 19.64 -8.78
C LEU A 141 -1.74 20.02 -7.68
N PHE A 142 -3.00 19.99 -8.00
CA PHE A 142 -4.08 20.34 -7.10
C PHE A 142 -5.14 19.24 -7.10
N ASN A 143 -5.31 18.57 -5.97
CA ASN A 143 -6.32 17.52 -5.81
C ASN A 143 -7.67 18.12 -5.44
N VAL A 144 -8.69 17.61 -6.12
CA VAL A 144 -10.10 17.78 -5.80
C VAL A 144 -10.70 16.39 -5.52
N GLU A 145 -11.99 16.33 -5.18
CA GLU A 145 -12.65 15.06 -4.80
C GLU A 145 -12.52 13.96 -5.85
N ASN A 146 -12.63 14.31 -7.13
CA ASN A 146 -12.70 13.36 -8.24
C ASN A 146 -11.46 13.32 -9.14
N LEU A 147 -10.56 14.30 -9.07
CA LEU A 147 -9.45 14.41 -10.01
C LEU A 147 -8.25 15.16 -9.42
N THR A 148 -7.10 15.05 -10.10
CA THR A 148 -5.94 15.91 -9.90
C THR A 148 -5.83 16.89 -11.07
N LEU A 149 -5.81 18.18 -10.76
CA LEU A 149 -5.64 19.26 -11.75
C LEU A 149 -4.15 19.62 -11.85
N ASN A 150 -3.66 19.76 -13.06
CA ASN A 150 -2.38 20.38 -13.32
C ASN A 150 -2.60 21.86 -13.62
N LEU A 151 -2.29 22.72 -12.66
CA LEU A 151 -2.54 24.17 -12.73
C LEU A 151 -1.70 24.86 -13.81
N ARG A 152 -0.58 24.26 -14.24
CA ARG A 152 0.26 24.81 -15.32
C ARG A 152 -0.38 24.60 -16.70
N THR A 153 -1.03 23.46 -16.89
CA THR A 153 -1.57 23.06 -18.21
C THR A 153 -3.08 23.12 -18.30
N GLY A 154 -3.78 23.30 -17.16
CA GLY A 154 -5.24 23.23 -17.06
C GLY A 154 -5.82 21.82 -17.26
N LYS A 155 -4.99 20.78 -17.35
CA LYS A 155 -5.44 19.40 -17.57
C LYS A 155 -5.84 18.73 -16.27
N ALA A 156 -6.98 18.04 -16.31
CA ALA A 156 -7.43 17.14 -15.24
C ALA A 156 -7.06 15.69 -15.58
N ARG A 157 -6.73 14.90 -14.54
CA ARG A 157 -6.41 13.48 -14.64
C ARG A 157 -6.80 12.75 -13.36
N GLU A 158 -6.86 11.42 -13.42
CA GLU A 158 -7.07 10.58 -12.25
C GLU A 158 -5.98 10.82 -11.18
N PRO A 159 -6.35 10.77 -9.89
CA PRO A 159 -5.38 10.80 -8.80
C PRO A 159 -4.36 9.69 -8.93
N ASN A 160 -3.10 9.96 -8.53
CA ASN A 160 -2.03 9.00 -8.68
C ASN A 160 -1.14 8.98 -7.44
N THR A 161 -0.91 7.79 -6.91
CA THR A 161 -0.08 7.55 -5.72
C THR A 161 1.34 8.11 -5.84
N LYS A 162 1.88 8.20 -7.06
CA LYS A 162 3.23 8.70 -7.33
C LYS A 162 3.38 10.21 -7.13
N HIS A 163 2.27 10.95 -7.10
CA HIS A 163 2.32 12.40 -6.90
C HIS A 163 2.58 12.80 -5.45
N LEU A 164 2.48 11.87 -4.52
CA LEU A 164 2.70 12.05 -3.08
C LEU A 164 1.90 13.23 -2.49
N ILE A 165 0.71 13.49 -3.03
CA ILE A 165 -0.16 14.58 -2.57
C ILE A 165 -0.90 14.13 -1.31
N THR A 166 -0.82 14.93 -0.23
CA THR A 166 -1.52 14.69 1.03
C THR A 166 -2.74 15.58 1.24
N LYS A 167 -2.91 16.59 0.41
CA LYS A 167 -3.97 17.59 0.52
C LYS A 167 -4.96 17.46 -0.61
N LYS A 168 -6.24 17.65 -0.31
CA LYS A 168 -7.30 17.77 -1.33
C LYS A 168 -8.30 18.86 -0.93
N SER A 169 -8.92 19.43 -1.93
CA SER A 169 -10.08 20.31 -1.75
C SER A 169 -11.37 19.50 -1.87
N ASN A 170 -12.39 19.87 -1.10
CA ASN A 170 -13.70 19.21 -1.10
C ASN A 170 -14.61 19.65 -2.28
N PHE A 171 -14.00 20.07 -3.38
CA PHE A 171 -14.72 20.41 -4.60
C PHE A 171 -14.69 19.25 -5.59
N ILE A 172 -15.78 19.12 -6.34
CA ILE A 172 -15.86 18.23 -7.50
C ILE A 172 -15.51 19.06 -8.73
N TYR A 173 -14.51 18.64 -9.48
CA TYR A 173 -14.19 19.27 -10.75
C TYR A 173 -15.27 18.93 -11.77
N ASP A 174 -15.88 19.98 -12.35
CA ASP A 174 -16.81 19.90 -13.47
C ASP A 174 -16.26 20.75 -14.62
N LYS A 175 -15.92 20.09 -15.72
CA LYS A 175 -15.41 20.75 -16.92
C LYS A 175 -16.43 21.69 -17.58
N THR A 176 -17.72 21.48 -17.32
CA THR A 176 -18.83 22.26 -17.89
C THR A 176 -19.27 23.41 -17.00
N ALA A 177 -18.73 23.50 -15.78
CA ALA A 177 -19.06 24.55 -14.83
C ALA A 177 -18.75 25.94 -15.40
N ASP A 178 -19.70 26.85 -15.31
CA ASP A 178 -19.52 28.26 -15.66
C ASP A 178 -19.37 29.12 -14.41
N CYS A 179 -18.68 30.26 -14.56
CA CYS A 179 -18.44 31.21 -13.47
C CYS A 179 -18.89 32.62 -13.86
N PRO A 180 -20.19 32.85 -14.07
CA PRO A 180 -20.70 34.11 -14.60
C PRO A 180 -20.38 35.33 -13.72
N VAL A 181 -20.45 35.17 -12.40
CA VAL A 181 -20.10 36.24 -11.44
C VAL A 181 -18.62 36.63 -11.55
N TRP A 182 -17.72 35.67 -11.67
CA TRP A 182 -16.29 35.92 -11.84
C TRP A 182 -16.00 36.60 -13.21
N LYS A 183 -16.64 36.12 -14.27
CA LYS A 183 -16.52 36.74 -15.60
C LYS A 183 -16.97 38.19 -15.60
N MET A 184 -18.09 38.49 -14.93
CA MET A 184 -18.61 39.84 -14.79
C MET A 184 -17.71 40.76 -13.97
N PHE A 185 -17.00 40.21 -12.96
CA PHE A 185 -16.03 40.98 -12.16
C PHE A 185 -14.76 41.34 -12.94
N LEU A 186 -14.36 40.52 -13.95
CA LEU A 186 -13.20 40.78 -14.79
C LEU A 186 -13.47 41.73 -15.98
N MET A 187 -14.72 42.04 -16.29
CA MET A 187 -15.12 43.00 -17.35
C MET A 187 -15.19 44.42 -16.79
#